data_230fde25a1edfdb0e3905fd98c98916d
#
_entry.id   230fde25a1edfdb0e3905fd98c98916d
#
_cell.length_a   1.000
_cell.length_b   1.000
_cell.length_c   1.000
_cell.angle_alpha   90.00
_cell.angle_beta   90.00
_cell.angle_gamma   90.00
#
_symmetry.space_group_name_H-M   'P 1'
#
loop_
_entity.id
_entity.type
_entity.pdbx_description
1 polymer ?
#
loop_
_entity_poly.entity_id
_entity_poly.type
_entity_poly.pdbx_seq_one_letter_code
_entity_poly.pdbx_strand_id
1 'polypeptide(L)'
;SDLALLEEQGHQVKVFEKNTSINELSAGIGIGDNVLKKLGHHDLAKGIKNAGQNLTAMNIYDEQGTPLMSAKLKSHSLNVALSRQTLIEIIQSYVEESSIHTGFKVTKIEQTSCKVTLHFTKQESESFDLCIGADGLHSVVRESVGARTKIRYNGYTCFRGMVEDVQFNDQHVANEYWGVKGRVGIVPLINQRAYWFITVHAKEGDPKYQSFGKPHLQAYFNHFPNEVRNVLERQSETGILLHDIYDLKPLKTFVYGRTILMGDAAHATTPNMGQGASQAMEDAIVLVNCLEKYDFNKAIERYD
;
A
#
# COMPACT_ATOMS: atom_id res chain seq x y z
N SER A 1 -7.09 -6.02 -7.28
CA SER A 1 -7.53 -7.39 -6.90
C SER A 1 -9.03 -7.56 -7.05
N ASP A 2 -9.83 -6.55 -6.68
CA ASP A 2 -11.30 -6.57 -6.74
C ASP A 2 -11.82 -6.78 -8.15
N LEU A 3 -11.19 -6.11 -9.12
CA LEU A 3 -11.56 -6.17 -10.53
C LEU A 3 -11.53 -7.58 -11.08
N ALA A 4 -10.39 -8.24 -10.97
CA ALA A 4 -10.24 -9.59 -11.50
C ALA A 4 -11.28 -10.55 -10.91
N LEU A 5 -11.54 -10.45 -9.60
CA LEU A 5 -12.51 -11.29 -8.93
C LEU A 5 -13.96 -10.94 -9.28
N LEU A 6 -14.27 -9.65 -9.49
CA LEU A 6 -15.61 -9.21 -9.88
C LEU A 6 -15.90 -9.52 -11.37
N GLU A 7 -14.92 -9.35 -12.25
CA GLU A 7 -15.06 -9.74 -13.67
C GLU A 7 -15.27 -11.24 -13.82
N GLU A 8 -14.57 -12.09 -13.05
CA GLU A 8 -14.79 -13.54 -13.00
C GLU A 8 -16.23 -13.91 -12.57
N GLN A 9 -16.88 -13.08 -11.75
CA GLN A 9 -18.28 -13.25 -11.35
C GLN A 9 -19.29 -12.67 -12.37
N GLY A 10 -18.80 -12.13 -13.51
CA GLY A 10 -19.64 -11.57 -14.57
C GLY A 10 -20.09 -10.13 -14.36
N HIS A 11 -19.51 -9.40 -13.39
CA HIS A 11 -19.74 -7.98 -13.25
C HIS A 11 -19.00 -7.18 -14.32
N GLN A 12 -19.62 -6.13 -14.83
CA GLN A 12 -18.94 -5.15 -15.70
C GLN A 12 -18.25 -4.13 -14.81
N VAL A 13 -16.92 -4.10 -14.85
CA VAL A 13 -16.11 -3.25 -13.97
C VAL A 13 -15.33 -2.24 -14.80
N LYS A 14 -15.24 -0.99 -14.31
CA LYS A 14 -14.35 0.05 -14.85
C LYS A 14 -13.50 0.64 -13.73
N VAL A 15 -12.20 0.78 -13.97
CA VAL A 15 -11.29 1.50 -13.09
C VAL A 15 -10.94 2.84 -13.69
N PHE A 16 -11.05 3.87 -12.89
CA PHE A 16 -10.68 5.22 -13.27
C PHE A 16 -9.45 5.66 -12.46
N GLU A 17 -8.32 5.85 -13.12
CA GLU A 17 -7.09 6.36 -12.54
C GLU A 17 -6.82 7.78 -13.04
N LYS A 18 -6.55 8.70 -12.12
CA LYS A 18 -6.28 10.12 -12.45
C LYS A 18 -4.98 10.34 -13.20
N ASN A 19 -3.98 9.51 -12.95
CA ASN A 19 -2.70 9.57 -13.65
C ASN A 19 -2.83 8.98 -15.06
N THR A 20 -1.98 9.42 -15.96
CA THR A 20 -1.96 8.95 -17.36
C THR A 20 -1.27 7.59 -17.50
N SER A 21 -0.60 7.11 -16.46
CA SER A 21 0.00 5.78 -16.39
C SER A 21 -0.07 5.25 -14.95
N ILE A 22 -0.14 3.94 -14.82
CA ILE A 22 -0.09 3.24 -13.52
C ILE A 22 1.37 2.86 -13.23
N ASN A 23 2.25 3.85 -13.15
CA ASN A 23 3.65 3.64 -12.78
C ASN A 23 3.88 4.29 -11.42
N GLU A 24 4.15 3.50 -10.42
CA GLU A 24 4.57 4.01 -9.12
C GLU A 24 6.09 4.00 -9.00
N LEU A 25 6.62 5.06 -8.39
CA LEU A 25 8.01 5.12 -8.00
C LEU A 25 8.34 4.00 -7.00
N SER A 26 9.53 3.44 -7.14
CA SER A 26 10.02 2.24 -6.47
C SER A 26 9.90 2.28 -4.95
N ALA A 27 8.90 1.61 -4.41
CA ALA A 27 8.77 1.33 -2.99
C ALA A 27 8.49 -0.16 -2.79
N GLY A 28 8.96 -0.72 -1.68
CA GLY A 28 8.62 -2.08 -1.29
C GLY A 28 7.26 -2.14 -0.61
N ILE A 29 6.66 -3.32 -0.65
CA ILE A 29 5.39 -3.62 -0.01
C ILE A 29 5.43 -5.05 0.56
N GLY A 30 4.80 -5.24 1.72
CA GLY A 30 4.60 -6.55 2.33
C GLY A 30 3.18 -7.04 2.15
N ILE A 31 3.00 -8.29 1.74
CA ILE A 31 1.70 -8.96 1.68
C ILE A 31 1.67 -10.06 2.74
N GLY A 32 0.73 -9.94 3.67
CA GLY A 32 0.61 -10.85 4.80
C GLY A 32 -0.07 -12.16 4.45
N ASP A 33 0.17 -13.14 5.30
CA ASP A 33 -0.43 -14.48 5.21
C ASP A 33 -1.97 -14.47 5.24
N ASN A 34 -2.55 -13.51 5.96
CA ASN A 34 -3.99 -13.32 6.01
C ASN A 34 -4.63 -13.17 4.63
N VAL A 35 -4.03 -12.34 3.76
CA VAL A 35 -4.49 -12.14 2.38
C VAL A 35 -4.18 -13.36 1.53
N LEU A 36 -2.95 -13.86 1.58
CA LEU A 36 -2.54 -14.99 0.74
C LEU A 36 -3.34 -16.25 1.02
N LYS A 37 -3.78 -16.47 2.26
CA LYS A 37 -4.69 -17.56 2.62
C LYS A 37 -6.12 -17.35 2.13
N LYS A 38 -6.63 -16.13 2.23
CA LYS A 38 -7.98 -15.78 1.76
C LYS A 38 -8.11 -15.87 0.23
N LEU A 39 -7.06 -15.48 -0.50
CA LEU A 39 -6.95 -15.71 -1.94
C LEU A 39 -6.85 -17.22 -2.27
N GLY A 40 -6.41 -18.05 -1.31
CA GLY A 40 -6.43 -19.49 -1.42
C GLY A 40 -5.60 -20.02 -2.60
N HIS A 41 -6.26 -20.75 -3.50
CA HIS A 41 -5.64 -21.34 -4.70
C HIS A 41 -5.70 -20.42 -5.94
N HIS A 42 -6.20 -19.20 -5.78
CA HIS A 42 -6.27 -18.24 -6.87
C HIS A 42 -4.87 -17.98 -7.46
N ASP A 43 -4.76 -17.91 -8.77
CA ASP A 43 -3.46 -17.75 -9.43
C ASP A 43 -2.76 -16.45 -9.05
N LEU A 44 -3.51 -15.41 -8.69
CA LEU A 44 -2.98 -14.17 -8.11
C LEU A 44 -2.12 -14.43 -6.86
N ALA A 45 -2.56 -15.30 -5.95
CA ALA A 45 -1.77 -15.66 -4.77
C ALA A 45 -0.46 -16.37 -5.14
N LYS A 46 -0.50 -17.23 -6.15
CA LYS A 46 0.72 -17.90 -6.69
C LYS A 46 1.66 -16.88 -7.34
N GLY A 47 1.11 -15.96 -8.15
CA GLY A 47 1.88 -14.89 -8.77
C GLY A 47 2.63 -14.05 -7.74
N ILE A 48 1.96 -13.61 -6.67
CA ILE A 48 2.57 -12.83 -5.57
C ILE A 48 3.68 -13.64 -4.86
N LYS A 49 3.42 -14.92 -4.54
CA LYS A 49 4.40 -15.79 -3.88
C LYS A 49 5.64 -16.04 -4.72
N ASN A 50 5.48 -16.22 -6.02
CA ASN A 50 6.59 -16.50 -6.94
C ASN A 50 7.44 -15.26 -7.23
N ALA A 51 6.83 -14.07 -7.24
CA ALA A 51 7.50 -12.82 -7.55
C ALA A 51 8.08 -12.09 -6.31
N GLY A 52 7.77 -12.54 -5.11
CA GLY A 52 8.19 -11.90 -3.88
C GLY A 52 9.18 -12.70 -3.05
N GLN A 53 9.90 -12.01 -2.18
CA GLN A 53 10.79 -12.60 -1.19
C GLN A 53 9.98 -13.07 0.03
N ASN A 54 10.06 -14.35 0.34
CA ASN A 54 9.42 -14.87 1.56
C ASN A 54 10.24 -14.48 2.79
N LEU A 55 9.60 -13.85 3.77
CA LEU A 55 10.21 -13.46 5.03
C LEU A 55 9.77 -14.41 6.17
N THR A 56 10.74 -14.88 6.94
CA THR A 56 10.55 -15.81 8.07
C THR A 56 10.72 -15.16 9.43
N ALA A 57 11.40 -14.00 9.46
CA ALA A 57 11.62 -13.25 10.69
C ALA A 57 11.78 -11.76 10.43
N MET A 58 11.62 -10.99 11.49
CA MET A 58 11.96 -9.60 11.58
C MET A 58 12.78 -9.39 12.85
N ASN A 59 13.97 -8.82 12.71
CA ASN A 59 14.84 -8.47 13.82
C ASN A 59 14.85 -6.97 14.05
N ILE A 60 14.95 -6.58 15.30
CA ILE A 60 15.14 -5.18 15.70
C ILE A 60 16.46 -5.08 16.48
N TYR A 61 17.26 -4.10 16.10
CA TYR A 61 18.55 -3.77 16.70
C TYR A 61 18.52 -2.31 17.17
N ASP A 62 19.43 -1.98 18.11
CA ASP A 62 19.75 -0.58 18.38
C ASP A 62 20.65 0.02 17.26
N GLU A 63 20.94 1.31 17.38
CA GLU A 63 21.79 2.03 16.40
C GLU A 63 23.28 1.62 16.44
N GLN A 64 23.69 0.77 17.39
CA GLN A 64 25.01 0.15 17.47
C GLN A 64 25.00 -1.28 16.89
N GLY A 65 23.84 -1.83 16.57
CA GLY A 65 23.65 -3.19 16.07
C GLY A 65 23.48 -4.25 17.16
N THR A 66 23.21 -3.83 18.41
CA THR A 66 22.89 -4.76 19.48
C THR A 66 21.47 -5.30 19.28
N PRO A 67 21.23 -6.62 19.32
CA PRO A 67 19.90 -7.18 19.18
C PRO A 67 18.97 -6.75 20.31
N LEU A 68 17.80 -6.20 19.97
CA LEU A 68 16.73 -5.83 20.91
C LEU A 68 15.60 -6.85 20.89
N MET A 69 15.21 -7.31 19.70
CA MET A 69 14.11 -8.25 19.51
C MET A 69 14.30 -9.08 18.24
N SER A 70 13.84 -10.32 18.28
CA SER A 70 13.67 -11.16 17.09
C SER A 70 12.26 -11.72 17.07
N ALA A 71 11.47 -11.31 16.12
CA ALA A 71 10.13 -11.83 15.88
C ALA A 71 10.17 -12.88 14.77
N LYS A 72 10.16 -14.16 15.16
CA LYS A 72 9.95 -15.25 14.21
C LYS A 72 8.50 -15.26 13.75
N LEU A 73 8.30 -15.22 12.45
CA LEU A 73 6.99 -15.44 11.87
C LEU A 73 6.63 -16.92 12.01
N LYS A 74 5.38 -17.23 12.31
CA LYS A 74 4.94 -18.63 12.45
C LYS A 74 5.31 -19.41 11.20
N SER A 75 5.73 -20.65 11.35
CA SER A 75 6.23 -21.53 10.27
C SER A 75 5.28 -21.71 9.08
N HIS A 76 4.02 -21.32 9.23
CA HIS A 76 2.99 -21.35 8.20
C HIS A 76 2.52 -19.95 7.77
N SER A 77 3.15 -18.88 8.27
CA SER A 77 2.83 -17.51 7.88
C SER A 77 3.67 -17.13 6.68
N LEU A 78 2.99 -16.85 5.58
CA LEU A 78 3.60 -16.34 4.36
C LEU A 78 3.56 -14.81 4.45
N ASN A 79 4.70 -14.19 4.71
CA ASN A 79 4.88 -12.75 4.53
C ASN A 79 5.79 -12.57 3.34
N VAL A 80 5.26 -12.01 2.29
CA VAL A 80 5.97 -11.85 1.03
C VAL A 80 6.27 -10.36 0.83
N ALA A 81 7.54 -10.04 0.65
CA ALA A 81 7.99 -8.70 0.32
C ALA A 81 8.31 -8.61 -1.19
N LEU A 82 7.77 -7.59 -1.85
CA LEU A 82 7.99 -7.34 -3.26
C LEU A 82 7.97 -5.84 -3.55
N SER A 83 8.33 -5.42 -4.78
CA SER A 83 8.14 -4.03 -5.17
C SER A 83 6.65 -3.74 -5.42
N ARG A 84 6.20 -2.52 -5.14
CA ARG A 84 4.82 -2.10 -5.50
C ARG A 84 4.57 -2.24 -6.99
N GLN A 85 5.55 -1.91 -7.81
CA GLN A 85 5.49 -2.07 -9.27
C GLN A 85 5.20 -3.52 -9.66
N THR A 86 5.96 -4.49 -9.11
CA THR A 86 5.74 -5.91 -9.37
C THR A 86 4.34 -6.37 -8.93
N LEU A 87 3.86 -5.90 -7.77
CA LEU A 87 2.49 -6.22 -7.32
C LEU A 87 1.44 -5.68 -8.28
N ILE A 88 1.60 -4.44 -8.75
CA ILE A 88 0.68 -3.82 -9.72
C ILE A 88 0.68 -4.60 -11.03
N GLU A 89 1.86 -4.95 -11.57
CA GLU A 89 1.99 -5.74 -12.81
C GLU A 89 1.30 -7.10 -12.69
N ILE A 90 1.48 -7.78 -11.55
CA ILE A 90 0.78 -9.04 -11.28
C ILE A 90 -0.73 -8.82 -11.26
N ILE A 91 -1.23 -7.83 -10.53
CA ILE A 91 -2.68 -7.56 -10.47
C ILE A 91 -3.23 -7.22 -11.86
N GLN A 92 -2.53 -6.37 -12.61
CA GLN A 92 -2.95 -5.98 -13.96
C GLN A 92 -3.02 -7.16 -14.93
N SER A 93 -2.17 -8.18 -14.77
CA SER A 93 -2.19 -9.36 -15.64
C SER A 93 -3.47 -10.22 -15.48
N TYR A 94 -4.29 -9.97 -14.46
CA TYR A 94 -5.58 -10.63 -14.23
C TYR A 94 -6.79 -9.73 -14.53
N VAL A 95 -6.58 -8.55 -15.10
CA VAL A 95 -7.62 -7.57 -15.40
C VAL A 95 -7.64 -7.30 -16.90
N GLU A 96 -8.83 -7.20 -17.48
CA GLU A 96 -8.93 -6.79 -18.87
C GLU A 96 -8.43 -5.35 -19.05
N GLU A 97 -7.52 -5.13 -20.00
CA GLU A 97 -6.95 -3.80 -20.27
C GLU A 97 -8.03 -2.76 -20.61
N SER A 98 -9.11 -3.19 -21.25
CA SER A 98 -10.27 -2.36 -21.56
C SER A 98 -11.03 -1.84 -20.36
N SER A 99 -10.89 -2.48 -19.21
CA SER A 99 -11.51 -2.07 -17.94
C SER A 99 -10.75 -0.93 -17.23
N ILE A 100 -9.51 -0.63 -17.64
CA ILE A 100 -8.65 0.35 -16.99
C ILE A 100 -8.60 1.65 -17.79
N HIS A 101 -9.13 2.73 -17.22
CA HIS A 101 -9.18 4.06 -17.83
C HIS A 101 -8.23 5.02 -17.11
N THR A 102 -7.08 5.32 -17.70
CA THR A 102 -6.08 6.27 -17.16
C THR A 102 -6.35 7.70 -17.62
N GLY A 103 -5.91 8.69 -16.83
CA GLY A 103 -6.16 10.12 -17.10
C GLY A 103 -7.59 10.57 -16.74
N PHE A 104 -8.36 9.74 -16.04
CA PHE A 104 -9.72 10.05 -15.58
C PHE A 104 -9.71 10.52 -14.14
N LYS A 105 -9.70 11.83 -13.93
CA LYS A 105 -9.74 12.43 -12.59
C LYS A 105 -11.19 12.68 -12.18
N VAL A 106 -11.69 11.88 -11.23
CA VAL A 106 -12.97 12.10 -10.57
C VAL A 106 -12.91 13.40 -9.77
N THR A 107 -13.92 14.25 -9.92
CA THR A 107 -14.06 15.54 -9.21
C THR A 107 -15.19 15.53 -8.20
N LYS A 108 -16.22 14.73 -8.44
CA LYS A 108 -17.42 14.61 -7.61
C LYS A 108 -18.12 13.31 -7.94
N ILE A 109 -18.87 12.79 -6.97
CA ILE A 109 -19.87 11.76 -7.23
C ILE A 109 -21.25 12.25 -6.77
N GLU A 110 -22.29 11.81 -7.46
CA GLU A 110 -23.70 12.00 -7.09
C GLU A 110 -24.39 10.65 -7.09
N GLN A 111 -25.29 10.44 -6.15
CA GLN A 111 -26.00 9.17 -6.09
C GLN A 111 -27.50 9.36 -5.84
N THR A 112 -28.26 8.43 -6.39
CA THR A 112 -29.69 8.22 -6.15
C THR A 112 -29.89 6.86 -5.45
N SER A 113 -31.14 6.47 -5.22
CA SER A 113 -31.41 5.11 -4.72
C SER A 113 -31.01 3.99 -5.70
N CYS A 114 -30.87 4.30 -7.00
CA CYS A 114 -30.65 3.31 -8.06
C CYS A 114 -29.27 3.36 -8.70
N LYS A 115 -28.61 4.53 -8.74
CA LYS A 115 -27.39 4.76 -9.49
C LYS A 115 -26.44 5.71 -8.76
N VAL A 116 -25.15 5.56 -9.03
CA VAL A 116 -24.12 6.52 -8.68
C VAL A 116 -23.49 7.06 -9.96
N THR A 117 -23.34 8.38 -10.05
CA THR A 117 -22.77 9.09 -11.22
C THR A 117 -21.43 9.69 -10.85
N LEU A 118 -20.40 9.38 -11.61
CA LEU A 118 -19.06 9.92 -11.48
C LEU A 118 -18.90 11.10 -12.44
N HIS A 119 -18.42 12.22 -11.93
CA HIS A 119 -18.06 13.42 -12.70
C HIS A 119 -16.55 13.53 -12.82
N PHE A 120 -16.07 13.76 -14.04
CA PHE A 120 -14.65 13.85 -14.34
C PHE A 120 -14.24 15.27 -14.73
N THR A 121 -12.93 15.58 -14.68
CA THR A 121 -12.41 16.92 -15.03
C THR A 121 -12.58 17.25 -16.51
N LYS A 122 -12.41 16.27 -17.40
CA LYS A 122 -12.32 16.47 -18.86
C LYS A 122 -13.24 15.55 -19.67
N GLN A 123 -13.71 14.48 -19.07
CA GLN A 123 -14.52 13.47 -19.73
C GLN A 123 -16.00 13.63 -19.33
N GLU A 124 -16.88 13.03 -20.11
CA GLU A 124 -18.32 12.97 -19.78
C GLU A 124 -18.56 12.17 -18.52
N SER A 125 -19.65 12.50 -17.82
CA SER A 125 -20.05 11.78 -16.60
C SER A 125 -20.58 10.40 -16.95
N GLU A 126 -20.26 9.40 -16.12
CA GLU A 126 -20.75 8.03 -16.28
C GLU A 126 -21.50 7.56 -15.03
N SER A 127 -22.52 6.71 -15.22
CA SER A 127 -23.36 6.17 -14.15
C SER A 127 -23.23 4.67 -13.99
N PHE A 128 -23.19 4.21 -12.75
CA PHE A 128 -22.96 2.83 -12.35
C PHE A 128 -23.97 2.39 -11.29
N ASP A 129 -24.08 1.09 -11.04
CA ASP A 129 -24.87 0.52 -9.96
C ASP A 129 -24.19 0.64 -8.61
N LEU A 130 -22.85 0.63 -8.60
CA LEU A 130 -22.00 0.70 -7.42
C LEU A 130 -20.73 1.51 -7.74
N CYS A 131 -20.28 2.34 -6.81
CA CYS A 131 -18.98 2.99 -6.81
C CYS A 131 -18.13 2.45 -5.67
N ILE A 132 -16.89 2.05 -5.98
CA ILE A 132 -15.88 1.69 -4.99
C ILE A 132 -14.85 2.82 -4.94
N GLY A 133 -14.81 3.56 -3.84
CA GLY A 133 -13.83 4.61 -3.59
C GLY A 133 -12.55 4.01 -3.00
N ALA A 134 -11.56 3.76 -3.87
CA ALA A 134 -10.22 3.30 -3.51
C ALA A 134 -9.16 4.34 -3.86
N ASP A 135 -9.53 5.62 -3.80
CA ASP A 135 -8.76 6.77 -4.26
C ASP A 135 -7.83 7.37 -3.20
N GLY A 136 -7.49 6.58 -2.19
CA GLY A 136 -6.42 6.83 -1.24
C GLY A 136 -6.76 7.82 -0.12
N LEU A 137 -5.73 8.24 0.61
CA LEU A 137 -5.85 9.09 1.80
C LEU A 137 -6.64 10.38 1.54
N HIS A 138 -6.45 11.02 0.39
CA HIS A 138 -7.15 12.27 -0.01
C HIS A 138 -8.36 12.00 -0.90
N SER A 139 -9.15 11.01 -0.54
CA SER A 139 -10.28 10.52 -1.31
C SER A 139 -11.34 11.59 -1.59
N VAL A 140 -11.57 11.87 -2.85
CA VAL A 140 -12.67 12.70 -3.36
C VAL A 140 -14.00 11.97 -3.20
N VAL A 141 -13.99 10.65 -3.37
CA VAL A 141 -15.18 9.81 -3.19
C VAL A 141 -15.67 9.91 -1.75
N ARG A 142 -14.77 9.76 -0.77
CA ARG A 142 -15.10 9.92 0.66
C ARG A 142 -15.69 11.29 0.98
N GLU A 143 -15.11 12.36 0.45
CA GLU A 143 -15.64 13.72 0.64
C GLU A 143 -17.02 13.89 0.03
N SER A 144 -17.23 13.37 -1.18
CA SER A 144 -18.49 13.49 -1.92
C SER A 144 -19.67 12.80 -1.22
N VAL A 145 -19.43 11.69 -0.52
CA VAL A 145 -20.48 11.00 0.26
C VAL A 145 -20.70 11.62 1.65
N GLY A 146 -19.97 12.67 1.99
CA GLY A 146 -20.10 13.34 3.27
C GLY A 146 -19.54 12.55 4.47
N ALA A 147 -18.67 11.59 4.23
CA ALA A 147 -18.01 10.82 5.28
C ALA A 147 -17.10 11.72 6.12
N ARG A 148 -17.54 12.00 7.35
CA ARG A 148 -16.85 12.94 8.25
C ARG A 148 -15.70 12.26 8.97
N THR A 149 -14.48 12.55 8.57
CA THR A 149 -13.25 12.11 9.23
C THR A 149 -12.15 13.16 9.10
N LYS A 150 -11.02 12.94 9.75
CA LYS A 150 -9.86 13.83 9.70
C LYS A 150 -8.62 13.04 9.34
N ILE A 151 -7.86 13.55 8.40
CA ILE A 151 -6.48 13.15 8.16
C ILE A 151 -5.64 13.74 9.29
N ARG A 152 -4.76 12.91 9.88
CA ARG A 152 -3.91 13.30 11.00
C ARG A 152 -2.46 13.06 10.63
N TYR A 153 -1.63 14.08 10.78
CA TYR A 153 -0.19 13.93 10.71
C TYR A 153 0.33 13.23 11.96
N ASN A 154 1.20 12.24 11.80
CA ASN A 154 1.65 11.38 12.90
C ASN A 154 2.98 11.80 13.53
N GLY A 155 3.49 13.00 13.25
CA GLY A 155 4.69 13.56 13.88
C GLY A 155 6.01 13.03 13.32
N TYR A 156 6.00 12.35 12.17
CA TYR A 156 7.21 11.86 11.52
C TYR A 156 7.07 11.78 10.00
N THR A 157 8.22 11.91 9.34
CA THR A 157 8.34 11.73 7.89
C THR A 157 9.15 10.48 7.57
N CYS A 158 9.01 9.97 6.36
CA CYS A 158 9.62 8.71 5.93
C CYS A 158 10.33 8.87 4.59
N PHE A 159 11.63 8.56 4.56
CA PHE A 159 12.39 8.34 3.34
C PHE A 159 12.28 6.87 2.94
N ARG A 160 12.23 6.60 1.64
CA ARG A 160 12.13 5.25 1.09
C ARG A 160 12.95 5.14 -0.18
N GLY A 161 13.50 3.97 -0.41
CA GLY A 161 14.20 3.68 -1.66
C GLY A 161 14.37 2.19 -1.89
N MET A 162 14.90 1.88 -3.05
CA MET A 162 15.27 0.52 -3.43
C MET A 162 16.69 0.51 -3.95
N VAL A 163 17.41 -0.52 -3.60
CA VAL A 163 18.79 -0.73 -4.01
C VAL A 163 18.98 -2.14 -4.54
N GLU A 164 20.00 -2.30 -5.38
CA GLU A 164 20.38 -3.56 -6.02
C GLU A 164 21.73 -4.06 -5.48
N ASP A 165 22.07 -5.29 -5.82
CA ASP A 165 23.32 -5.95 -5.48
C ASP A 165 23.62 -6.01 -3.97
N VAL A 166 22.57 -6.14 -3.15
CA VAL A 166 22.71 -6.23 -1.69
C VAL A 166 23.03 -7.67 -1.28
N GLN A 167 24.11 -7.84 -0.51
CA GLN A 167 24.43 -9.13 0.11
C GLN A 167 23.79 -9.18 1.51
N PHE A 168 22.95 -10.17 1.73
CA PHE A 168 22.30 -10.41 3.01
C PHE A 168 22.95 -11.60 3.73
N ASN A 169 23.06 -11.51 5.05
CA ASN A 169 23.42 -12.67 5.87
C ASN A 169 22.29 -13.73 5.81
N ASP A 170 21.05 -13.27 5.81
CA ASP A 170 19.86 -14.08 5.59
C ASP A 170 18.83 -13.25 4.80
N GLN A 171 18.58 -13.66 3.56
CA GLN A 171 17.60 -13.00 2.69
C GLN A 171 16.12 -13.22 3.09
N HIS A 172 15.87 -14.04 4.10
CA HIS A 172 14.52 -14.29 4.64
C HIS A 172 14.20 -13.47 5.89
N VAL A 173 15.11 -12.58 6.30
CA VAL A 173 15.00 -11.78 7.51
C VAL A 173 15.01 -10.29 7.19
N ALA A 174 13.95 -9.59 7.58
CA ALA A 174 13.94 -8.14 7.56
C ALA A 174 14.59 -7.60 8.85
N ASN A 175 15.36 -6.53 8.74
CA ASN A 175 16.04 -5.91 9.86
C ASN A 175 15.57 -4.47 10.05
N GLU A 176 15.31 -4.09 11.29
CA GLU A 176 15.14 -2.69 11.69
C GLU A 176 16.21 -2.26 12.68
N TYR A 177 16.66 -1.03 12.57
CA TYR A 177 17.63 -0.38 13.45
C TYR A 177 16.98 0.84 14.08
N TRP A 178 16.86 0.86 15.40
CA TRP A 178 16.22 1.93 16.16
C TRP A 178 17.27 2.80 16.84
N GLY A 179 17.25 4.09 16.54
CA GLY A 179 18.18 5.06 17.12
C GLY A 179 17.52 6.38 17.47
N VAL A 180 18.24 7.21 18.19
CA VAL A 180 17.76 8.53 18.62
C VAL A 180 17.41 9.43 17.44
N LYS A 181 18.14 9.31 16.32
CA LYS A 181 17.90 10.11 15.11
C LYS A 181 16.77 9.60 14.23
N GLY A 182 16.30 8.39 14.46
CA GLY A 182 15.27 7.77 13.65
C GLY A 182 15.39 6.25 13.62
N ARG A 183 14.53 5.66 12.79
CA ARG A 183 14.45 4.21 12.59
C ARG A 183 14.74 3.88 11.14
N VAL A 184 15.59 2.90 10.90
CA VAL A 184 15.93 2.42 9.57
C VAL A 184 15.48 0.98 9.42
N GLY A 185 14.69 0.68 8.41
CA GLY A 185 14.30 -0.69 8.07
C GLY A 185 14.90 -1.12 6.73
N ILE A 186 15.37 -2.35 6.66
CA ILE A 186 15.92 -2.99 5.45
C ILE A 186 15.17 -4.29 5.24
N VAL A 187 14.50 -4.41 4.11
CA VAL A 187 13.66 -5.54 3.75
C VAL A 187 14.22 -6.19 2.48
N PRO A 188 14.70 -7.44 2.57
CA PRO A 188 15.16 -8.18 1.40
C PRO A 188 14.04 -8.37 0.37
N LEU A 189 14.40 -8.25 -0.90
CA LEU A 189 13.59 -8.58 -2.05
C LEU A 189 14.32 -9.64 -2.90
N ILE A 190 13.61 -10.28 -3.81
CA ILE A 190 14.24 -11.22 -4.75
C ILE A 190 15.34 -10.53 -5.59
N ASN A 191 16.22 -11.33 -6.17
CA ASN A 191 17.31 -10.88 -7.05
C ASN A 191 18.29 -9.90 -6.37
N GLN A 192 18.66 -10.16 -5.11
CA GLN A 192 19.63 -9.35 -4.35
C GLN A 192 19.25 -7.87 -4.25
N ARG A 193 17.96 -7.55 -4.30
CA ARG A 193 17.45 -6.19 -4.07
C ARG A 193 17.04 -6.01 -2.62
N ALA A 194 17.07 -4.77 -2.16
CA ALA A 194 16.48 -4.36 -0.89
C ALA A 194 15.55 -3.18 -1.06
N TYR A 195 14.42 -3.23 -0.38
CA TYR A 195 13.65 -2.06 -0.03
C TYR A 195 14.14 -1.54 1.31
N TRP A 196 14.34 -0.24 1.43
CA TRP A 196 14.69 0.39 2.69
C TRP A 196 13.75 1.56 3.00
N PHE A 197 13.58 1.83 4.27
CA PHE A 197 12.88 3.01 4.75
C PHE A 197 13.60 3.62 5.95
N ILE A 198 13.48 4.92 6.12
CA ILE A 198 13.97 5.69 7.25
C ILE A 198 12.85 6.57 7.74
N THR A 199 12.50 6.45 9.02
CA THR A 199 11.55 7.35 9.67
C THR A 199 12.28 8.28 10.62
N VAL A 200 11.96 9.57 10.55
CA VAL A 200 12.51 10.61 11.44
C VAL A 200 11.38 11.45 12.02
N HIS A 201 11.47 11.78 13.31
CA HIS A 201 10.54 12.73 13.91
C HIS A 201 10.72 14.11 13.25
N ALA A 202 9.63 14.69 12.78
CA ALA A 202 9.63 15.93 12.03
C ALA A 202 8.31 16.69 12.25
N LYS A 203 8.31 17.99 11.98
CA LYS A 203 7.08 18.74 11.75
C LYS A 203 6.57 18.41 10.35
N GLU A 204 5.26 18.60 10.16
CA GLU A 204 4.65 18.45 8.84
C GLU A 204 5.32 19.42 7.84
N GLY A 205 5.76 18.89 6.70
CA GLY A 205 6.44 19.66 5.67
C GLY A 205 7.79 20.26 6.09
N ASP A 206 8.52 19.65 7.02
CA ASP A 206 9.78 20.20 7.57
C ASP A 206 10.80 20.47 6.45
N PRO A 207 11.18 21.75 6.20
CA PRO A 207 12.10 22.10 5.12
C PRO A 207 13.48 21.45 5.24
N LYS A 208 13.90 21.14 6.47
CA LYS A 208 15.17 20.43 6.71
C LYS A 208 15.20 19.10 5.97
N TYR A 209 14.15 18.30 6.11
CA TYR A 209 14.13 16.96 5.52
C TYR A 209 13.74 16.98 4.05
N GLN A 210 13.01 18.00 3.59
CA GLN A 210 12.71 18.18 2.17
C GLN A 210 13.97 18.41 1.32
N SER A 211 15.03 18.96 1.92
CA SER A 211 16.32 19.15 1.26
C SER A 211 17.26 17.94 1.32
N PHE A 212 16.87 16.85 2.03
CA PHE A 212 17.72 15.67 2.19
C PHE A 212 17.76 14.84 0.92
N GLY A 213 18.94 14.71 0.32
CA GLY A 213 19.28 13.70 -0.66
C GLY A 213 20.20 12.64 -0.03
N LYS A 214 20.74 11.75 -0.86
CA LYS A 214 21.63 10.66 -0.47
C LYS A 214 22.79 11.12 0.44
N PRO A 215 23.58 12.19 0.13
CA PRO A 215 24.69 12.61 0.97
C PRO A 215 24.24 13.01 2.38
N HIS A 216 23.08 13.64 2.50
CA HIS A 216 22.52 14.03 3.80
C HIS A 216 22.14 12.82 4.64
N LEU A 217 21.48 11.81 4.03
CA LEU A 217 21.11 10.57 4.71
C LEU A 217 22.34 9.79 5.14
N GLN A 218 23.35 9.68 4.29
CA GLN A 218 24.63 9.04 4.63
C GLN A 218 25.31 9.72 5.82
N ALA A 219 25.42 11.04 5.82
CA ALA A 219 26.02 11.79 6.92
C ALA A 219 25.19 11.68 8.21
N TYR A 220 23.86 11.70 8.10
CA TYR A 220 22.96 11.68 9.25
C TYR A 220 22.95 10.32 9.96
N PHE A 221 23.08 9.21 9.21
CA PHE A 221 23.05 7.83 9.70
C PHE A 221 24.42 7.12 9.66
N ASN A 222 25.53 7.88 9.57
CA ASN A 222 26.89 7.33 9.48
C ASN A 222 27.33 6.48 10.68
N HIS A 223 26.69 6.67 11.85
CA HIS A 223 26.95 5.93 13.09
C HIS A 223 26.16 4.63 13.21
N PHE A 224 25.23 4.37 12.29
CA PHE A 224 24.51 3.11 12.21
C PHE A 224 25.41 1.96 11.69
N PRO A 225 25.02 0.68 11.90
CA PRO A 225 25.78 -0.48 11.44
C PRO A 225 26.08 -0.48 9.93
N ASN A 226 27.08 -1.28 9.55
CA ASN A 226 27.52 -1.39 8.16
C ASN A 226 26.37 -1.71 7.19
N GLU A 227 25.41 -2.53 7.59
CA GLU A 227 24.26 -2.88 6.74
C GLU A 227 23.48 -1.64 6.30
N VAL A 228 23.20 -0.71 7.24
CA VAL A 228 22.54 0.55 6.94
C VAL A 228 23.39 1.43 6.03
N ARG A 229 24.67 1.57 6.35
CA ARG A 229 25.59 2.39 5.54
C ARG A 229 25.73 1.85 4.12
N ASN A 230 25.88 0.54 3.96
CA ASN A 230 26.00 -0.11 2.66
C ASN A 230 24.75 0.10 1.79
N VAL A 231 23.55 0.02 2.36
CA VAL A 231 22.31 0.29 1.65
C VAL A 231 22.22 1.74 1.19
N LEU A 232 22.56 2.71 2.05
CA LEU A 232 22.59 4.12 1.71
C LEU A 232 23.70 4.46 0.69
N GLU A 233 24.79 3.74 0.70
CA GLU A 233 25.89 3.90 -0.26
C GLU A 233 25.49 3.42 -1.66
N ARG A 234 24.72 2.34 -1.76
CA ARG A 234 24.21 1.80 -3.02
C ARG A 234 23.05 2.60 -3.59
N GLN A 235 22.35 3.39 -2.77
CA GLN A 235 21.23 4.22 -3.24
C GLN A 235 21.70 5.19 -4.32
N SER A 236 20.96 5.27 -5.41
CA SER A 236 21.17 6.29 -6.44
C SER A 236 20.83 7.70 -5.93
N GLU A 237 21.39 8.74 -6.54
CA GLU A 237 21.04 10.13 -6.22
C GLU A 237 19.53 10.42 -6.45
N THR A 238 18.95 9.74 -7.40
CA THR A 238 17.53 9.76 -7.69
C THR A 238 16.83 8.53 -7.10
N GLY A 239 15.50 8.57 -6.96
CA GLY A 239 14.73 7.41 -6.49
C GLY A 239 14.55 7.33 -4.97
N ILE A 240 14.96 8.37 -4.23
CA ILE A 240 14.59 8.54 -2.82
C ILE A 240 13.23 9.23 -2.77
N LEU A 241 12.27 8.56 -2.16
CA LEU A 241 10.93 9.09 -1.92
C LEU A 241 10.87 9.66 -0.51
N LEU A 242 10.28 10.84 -0.36
CA LEU A 242 10.00 11.46 0.93
C LEU A 242 8.51 11.69 1.08
N HIS A 243 7.95 11.21 2.18
CA HIS A 243 6.53 11.42 2.48
C HIS A 243 6.33 11.65 3.98
N ASP A 244 5.56 12.65 4.32
CA ASP A 244 4.98 12.80 5.64
C ASP A 244 3.98 11.68 5.89
N ILE A 245 3.94 11.18 7.13
CA ILE A 245 3.11 10.04 7.46
C ILE A 245 1.82 10.50 8.13
N TYR A 246 0.73 10.08 7.52
CA TYR A 246 -0.62 10.37 7.97
C TYR A 246 -1.40 9.08 8.25
N ASP A 247 -2.42 9.24 9.06
CA ASP A 247 -3.50 8.27 9.19
C ASP A 247 -4.86 8.94 9.05
N LEU A 248 -5.89 8.12 9.01
CA LEU A 248 -7.26 8.57 8.98
C LEU A 248 -7.92 8.28 10.34
N LYS A 249 -8.60 9.27 10.91
CA LYS A 249 -9.47 8.99 12.07
C LYS A 249 -10.53 7.96 11.65
N PRO A 250 -10.74 6.86 12.42
CA PRO A 250 -11.67 5.80 12.04
C PRO A 250 -13.05 6.32 11.64
N LEU A 251 -13.55 5.82 10.53
CA LEU A 251 -14.94 6.00 10.11
C LEU A 251 -15.86 5.07 10.91
N LYS A 252 -17.13 5.40 10.99
CA LYS A 252 -18.14 4.57 11.64
C LYS A 252 -18.72 3.51 10.70
N THR A 253 -18.67 3.76 9.41
CA THR A 253 -19.19 2.91 8.33
C THR A 253 -18.32 3.13 7.10
N PHE A 254 -18.20 2.13 6.27
CA PHE A 254 -17.53 2.21 4.96
C PHE A 254 -18.56 2.25 3.81
N VAL A 255 -19.83 2.11 4.11
CA VAL A 255 -20.93 2.08 3.15
C VAL A 255 -21.75 3.35 3.23
N TYR A 256 -21.97 3.99 2.09
CA TYR A 256 -22.74 5.22 1.92
C TYR A 256 -23.69 5.08 0.73
N GLY A 257 -24.81 4.41 0.93
CA GLY A 257 -25.78 4.13 -0.14
C GLY A 257 -25.19 3.19 -1.20
N ARG A 258 -24.94 3.71 -2.41
CA ARG A 258 -24.33 2.96 -3.52
C ARG A 258 -22.82 3.22 -3.66
N THR A 259 -22.22 3.71 -2.62
CA THR A 259 -20.77 3.97 -2.59
C THR A 259 -20.14 3.24 -1.41
N ILE A 260 -19.10 2.47 -1.69
CA ILE A 260 -18.28 1.78 -0.70
C ILE A 260 -16.90 2.44 -0.68
N LEU A 261 -16.37 2.71 0.51
CA LEU A 261 -14.97 3.13 0.69
C LEU A 261 -14.10 1.92 1.02
N MET A 262 -12.87 1.90 0.48
CA MET A 262 -11.96 0.77 0.59
C MET A 262 -10.51 1.23 0.73
N GLY A 263 -9.68 0.45 1.41
CA GLY A 263 -8.27 0.75 1.59
C GLY A 263 -8.02 2.11 2.26
N ASP A 264 -7.02 2.86 1.78
CA ASP A 264 -6.66 4.15 2.38
C ASP A 264 -7.77 5.22 2.27
N ALA A 265 -8.74 5.07 1.37
CA ALA A 265 -9.92 5.93 1.32
C ALA A 265 -10.83 5.71 2.54
N ALA A 266 -10.87 4.50 3.09
CA ALA A 266 -11.69 4.09 4.22
C ALA A 266 -10.95 4.16 5.56
N HIS A 267 -9.72 3.63 5.62
CA HIS A 267 -9.03 3.33 6.88
C HIS A 267 -7.51 3.50 6.79
N ALA A 268 -7.01 4.52 6.08
CA ALA A 268 -5.57 4.78 6.01
C ALA A 268 -4.91 4.74 7.39
N THR A 269 -3.84 3.95 7.50
CA THR A 269 -3.10 3.71 8.72
C THR A 269 -1.61 3.99 8.53
N THR A 270 -0.89 4.17 9.65
CA THR A 270 0.56 4.31 9.58
C THR A 270 1.22 3.02 9.12
N PRO A 271 2.37 3.09 8.39
CA PRO A 271 3.01 1.92 7.82
C PRO A 271 3.75 1.03 8.83
N ASN A 272 3.65 1.31 10.13
CA ASN A 272 4.43 0.66 11.18
C ASN A 272 4.30 -0.87 11.23
N MET A 273 3.15 -1.40 10.86
CA MET A 273 2.89 -2.84 10.82
C MET A 273 2.94 -3.42 9.40
N GLY A 274 3.18 -2.61 8.38
CA GLY A 274 3.20 -3.05 6.98
C GLY A 274 1.90 -3.67 6.46
N GLN A 275 0.74 -3.37 7.09
CA GLN A 275 -0.53 -4.07 6.82
C GLN A 275 -1.50 -3.32 5.90
N GLY A 276 -1.22 -2.06 5.53
CA GLY A 276 -2.16 -1.25 4.75
C GLY A 276 -2.64 -1.90 3.46
N ALA A 277 -1.71 -2.40 2.64
CA ALA A 277 -2.06 -3.08 1.40
C ALA A 277 -2.80 -4.41 1.64
N SER A 278 -2.39 -5.17 2.66
CA SER A 278 -3.06 -6.42 3.03
C SER A 278 -4.51 -6.14 3.44
N GLN A 279 -4.77 -5.10 4.22
CA GLN A 279 -6.12 -4.70 4.61
C GLN A 279 -6.95 -4.29 3.40
N ALA A 280 -6.41 -3.47 2.49
CA ALA A 280 -7.10 -3.10 1.26
C ALA A 280 -7.46 -4.31 0.38
N MET A 281 -6.57 -5.30 0.30
CA MET A 281 -6.87 -6.56 -0.41
C MET A 281 -7.89 -7.42 0.32
N GLU A 282 -7.92 -7.38 1.66
CA GLU A 282 -8.97 -8.06 2.44
C GLU A 282 -10.34 -7.44 2.22
N ASP A 283 -10.43 -6.10 2.18
CA ASP A 283 -11.69 -5.39 1.86
C ASP A 283 -12.27 -5.91 0.54
N ALA A 284 -11.41 -6.01 -0.48
CA ALA A 284 -11.74 -6.54 -1.79
C ALA A 284 -12.36 -7.94 -1.73
N ILE A 285 -11.64 -8.85 -1.09
CA ILE A 285 -12.06 -10.24 -0.95
C ILE A 285 -13.40 -10.33 -0.20
N VAL A 286 -13.58 -9.51 0.84
CA VAL A 286 -14.84 -9.47 1.60
C VAL A 286 -15.99 -8.99 0.73
N LEU A 287 -15.80 -7.90 -0.04
CA LEU A 287 -16.84 -7.38 -0.94
C LEU A 287 -17.26 -8.41 -1.98
N VAL A 288 -16.29 -9.02 -2.67
CA VAL A 288 -16.53 -10.06 -3.69
C VAL A 288 -17.31 -11.23 -3.10
N ASN A 289 -16.91 -11.73 -1.94
CA ASN A 289 -17.63 -12.81 -1.24
C ASN A 289 -19.06 -12.42 -0.82
N CYS A 290 -19.29 -11.16 -0.48
CA CYS A 290 -20.63 -10.67 -0.16
C CYS A 290 -21.50 -10.61 -1.43
N LEU A 291 -20.98 -10.11 -2.54
CA LEU A 291 -21.69 -10.02 -3.82
C LEU A 291 -21.99 -11.40 -4.41
N GLU A 292 -21.14 -12.39 -4.18
CA GLU A 292 -21.39 -13.79 -4.60
C GLU A 292 -22.53 -14.45 -3.81
N LYS A 293 -22.61 -14.17 -2.49
CA LYS A 293 -23.51 -14.90 -1.59
C LYS A 293 -24.89 -14.27 -1.42
N TYR A 294 -25.03 -12.97 -1.65
CA TYR A 294 -26.23 -12.21 -1.32
C TYR A 294 -26.68 -11.36 -2.51
N ASP A 295 -27.96 -10.99 -2.52
CA ASP A 295 -28.44 -9.94 -3.40
C ASP A 295 -27.70 -8.62 -3.10
N PHE A 296 -27.69 -7.72 -4.08
CA PHE A 296 -26.90 -6.49 -4.06
C PHE A 296 -27.06 -5.68 -2.76
N ASN A 297 -28.28 -5.43 -2.30
CA ASN A 297 -28.51 -4.58 -1.13
C ASN A 297 -27.98 -5.26 0.15
N LYS A 298 -28.22 -6.55 0.29
CA LYS A 298 -27.77 -7.33 1.43
C LYS A 298 -26.25 -7.54 1.41
N ALA A 299 -25.65 -7.65 0.22
CA ALA A 299 -24.20 -7.74 0.07
C ALA A 299 -23.51 -6.49 0.60
N ILE A 300 -24.01 -5.31 0.24
CA ILE A 300 -23.49 -4.02 0.72
C ILE A 300 -23.67 -3.87 2.24
N GLU A 301 -24.82 -4.24 2.78
CA GLU A 301 -25.07 -4.24 4.24
C GLU A 301 -24.11 -5.18 5.00
N ARG A 302 -23.74 -6.30 4.39
CA ARG A 302 -22.87 -7.31 5.01
C ARG A 302 -21.39 -6.99 4.90
N TYR A 303 -21.04 -6.14 3.96
CA TYR A 303 -19.67 -5.65 3.81
C TYR A 303 -19.27 -4.68 4.94
N ASP A 304 -20.20 -3.82 5.42
CA ASP A 304 -19.99 -2.84 6.49
C ASP A 304 -19.87 -3.55 7.86
#